data_78f13f2353b54448b428c98b105a0d15
#
_entry.id   78f13f2353b54448b428c98b105a0d15
#
_cell.length_a   1.000
_cell.length_b   1.000
_cell.length_c   1.000
_cell.angle_alpha   90.00
_cell.angle_beta   90.00
_cell.angle_gamma   90.00
#
_symmetry.space_group_name_H-M   'P 1'
#
loop_
_entity.id
_entity.type
_entity.pdbx_description
1 polymer ?
#
loop_
_entity_poly.entity_id
_entity_poly.type
_entity_poly.pdbx_seq_one_letter_code
_entity_poly.pdbx_strand_id
1 'polypeptide(L)'
;MLSLLIRGSISIPIDELESSLHPDLFTHFLLSFLINSKKSQLIATTHNREILNNKDIFRNDSIWFTNKNESCATELYSLSDFDSSIIRDTSNVYNAYKIGKLGGVPNLGDYYIDLDNEK
;
A
#
# COMPACT_ATOMS: atom_id res chain seq x y z
N MET A 1 -5.68 -13.14 -16.83
CA MET A 1 -6.06 -12.80 -15.44
C MET A 1 -7.04 -11.63 -15.37
N LEU A 2 -6.74 -10.49 -15.97
CA LEU A 2 -7.64 -9.32 -15.95
C LEU A 2 -9.03 -9.61 -16.51
N SER A 3 -9.14 -10.38 -17.59
CA SER A 3 -10.44 -10.78 -18.16
C SER A 3 -11.28 -11.63 -17.20
N LEU A 4 -10.67 -12.49 -16.40
CA LEU A 4 -11.35 -13.26 -15.36
C LEU A 4 -11.84 -12.36 -14.23
N LEU A 5 -11.06 -11.38 -13.81
CA LEU A 5 -11.45 -10.40 -12.80
C LEU A 5 -12.61 -9.52 -13.27
N ILE A 6 -12.65 -9.17 -14.54
CA ILE A 6 -13.69 -8.31 -15.10
C ILE A 6 -14.99 -9.08 -15.33
N ARG A 7 -14.92 -10.29 -15.90
CA ARG A 7 -16.09 -11.09 -16.28
C ARG A 7 -16.65 -11.95 -15.17
N GLY A 8 -15.80 -12.34 -14.22
CA GLY A 8 -16.14 -13.27 -13.16
C GLY A 8 -16.66 -12.59 -11.89
N SER A 9 -16.93 -13.44 -10.90
CA SER A 9 -17.21 -13.06 -9.51
C SER A 9 -16.23 -13.84 -8.63
N ILE A 10 -15.00 -13.37 -8.58
CA ILE A 10 -13.89 -14.05 -7.89
C ILE A 10 -13.16 -13.08 -6.98
N SER A 11 -12.54 -13.63 -5.94
CA SER A 11 -11.61 -12.91 -5.07
C SER A 11 -10.22 -13.47 -5.30
N ILE A 12 -9.29 -12.62 -5.70
CA ILE A 12 -7.89 -13.01 -5.97
C ILE A 12 -6.95 -12.25 -5.06
N PRO A 13 -6.16 -12.94 -4.23
CA PRO A 13 -5.01 -12.34 -3.55
C PRO A 13 -3.79 -12.37 -4.47
N ILE A 14 -3.08 -11.24 -4.55
CA ILE A 14 -1.83 -11.10 -5.30
C ILE A 14 -0.80 -10.42 -4.41
N ASP A 15 0.31 -11.11 -4.15
CA ASP A 15 1.43 -10.54 -3.43
C ASP A 15 2.36 -9.80 -4.39
N GLU A 16 2.87 -8.64 -3.95
CA GLU A 16 3.77 -7.79 -4.74
C GLU A 16 3.25 -7.53 -6.17
N LEU A 17 2.06 -6.94 -6.26
CA LEU A 17 1.36 -6.74 -7.53
C LEU A 17 2.21 -6.01 -8.59
N GLU A 18 3.08 -5.08 -8.16
CA GLU A 18 3.99 -4.34 -9.03
C GLU A 18 5.19 -5.15 -9.53
N SER A 19 5.41 -6.34 -9.00
CA SER A 19 6.56 -7.17 -9.36
C SER A 19 6.61 -7.41 -10.87
N SER A 20 7.73 -7.05 -11.48
CA SER A 20 7.97 -7.17 -12.93
C SER A 20 7.08 -6.31 -13.83
N LEU A 21 6.30 -5.37 -13.27
CA LEU A 21 5.49 -4.44 -14.06
C LEU A 21 6.14 -3.05 -14.13
N HIS A 22 6.07 -2.46 -15.31
CA HIS A 22 6.34 -1.02 -15.44
C HIS A 22 5.33 -0.22 -14.62
N PRO A 23 5.70 0.89 -13.95
CA PRO A 23 4.78 1.68 -13.13
C PRO A 23 3.49 2.08 -13.84
N ASP A 24 3.58 2.45 -15.11
CA ASP A 24 2.41 2.82 -15.91
C ASP A 24 1.47 1.63 -16.16
N LEU A 25 2.03 0.44 -16.36
CA LEU A 25 1.24 -0.80 -16.50
C LEU A 25 0.54 -1.18 -15.20
N PHE A 26 1.20 -1.00 -14.08
CA PHE A 26 0.63 -1.23 -12.76
C PHE A 26 -0.61 -0.35 -12.53
N THR A 27 -0.48 0.95 -12.75
CA THR A 27 -1.59 1.90 -12.63
C THR A 27 -2.71 1.58 -13.63
N HIS A 28 -2.36 1.28 -14.87
CA HIS A 28 -3.32 0.92 -15.90
C HIS A 28 -4.12 -0.34 -15.54
N PHE A 29 -3.46 -1.35 -15.01
CA PHE A 29 -4.11 -2.59 -14.55
C PHE A 29 -5.13 -2.30 -13.44
N LEU A 30 -4.73 -1.53 -12.42
CA LEU A 30 -5.61 -1.19 -11.30
C LEU A 30 -6.82 -0.38 -11.76
N LEU A 31 -6.64 0.63 -12.60
CA LEU A 31 -7.74 1.43 -13.13
C LEU A 31 -8.67 0.60 -14.00
N SER A 32 -8.14 -0.25 -14.87
CA SER A 32 -8.94 -1.14 -15.71
C SER A 32 -9.78 -2.10 -14.86
N PHE A 33 -9.21 -2.64 -13.81
CA PHE A 33 -9.95 -3.48 -12.86
C PHE A 33 -11.06 -2.71 -12.16
N LEU A 34 -10.75 -1.54 -11.59
CA LEU A 34 -11.71 -0.75 -10.81
C LEU A 34 -12.90 -0.26 -11.64
N ILE A 35 -12.64 0.13 -12.89
CA ILE A 35 -13.69 0.66 -13.79
C ILE A 35 -14.59 -0.46 -14.33
N ASN A 36 -14.02 -1.61 -14.64
CA ASN A 36 -14.72 -2.66 -15.39
C ASN A 36 -15.24 -3.82 -14.53
N SER A 37 -14.63 -4.06 -13.39
CA SER A 37 -15.06 -5.16 -12.50
C SER A 37 -16.30 -4.77 -11.70
N LYS A 38 -17.28 -5.65 -11.64
CA LYS A 38 -18.53 -5.41 -10.90
C LYS A 38 -18.69 -6.27 -9.66
N LYS A 39 -18.13 -7.47 -9.66
CA LYS A 39 -18.37 -8.49 -8.63
C LYS A 39 -17.11 -9.15 -8.10
N SER A 40 -15.97 -8.86 -8.68
CA SER A 40 -14.70 -9.45 -8.23
C SER A 40 -14.00 -8.56 -7.20
N GLN A 41 -13.22 -9.20 -6.35
CA GLN A 41 -12.39 -8.52 -5.35
C GLN A 41 -10.91 -8.82 -5.64
N LEU A 42 -10.10 -7.79 -5.64
CA LEU A 42 -8.65 -7.89 -5.69
C LEU A 42 -8.09 -7.51 -4.32
N ILE A 43 -7.31 -8.42 -3.72
CA ILE A 43 -6.56 -8.16 -2.49
C ILE A 43 -5.09 -8.19 -2.89
N ALA A 44 -4.42 -7.05 -2.89
CA ALA A 44 -3.06 -6.96 -3.36
C ALA A 44 -2.14 -6.32 -2.32
N THR A 45 -0.92 -6.84 -2.19
CA THR A 45 0.15 -6.16 -1.48
C THR A 45 1.04 -5.41 -2.45
N THR A 46 1.64 -4.34 -2.00
CA THR A 46 2.55 -3.53 -2.81
C THR A 46 3.51 -2.73 -1.94
N HIS A 47 4.72 -2.52 -2.42
CA HIS A 47 5.67 -1.56 -1.87
C HIS A 47 5.66 -0.22 -2.65
N ASN A 48 4.84 -0.13 -3.68
CA ASN A 48 4.73 1.09 -4.49
C ASN A 48 3.86 2.13 -3.80
N ARG A 49 4.48 2.98 -3.00
CA ARG A 49 3.80 4.07 -2.28
C ARG A 49 3.22 5.16 -3.17
N GLU A 50 3.64 5.25 -4.44
CA GLU A 50 3.12 6.22 -5.39
C GLU A 50 1.61 6.09 -5.64
N ILE A 51 1.04 4.91 -5.39
CA ILE A 51 -0.41 4.71 -5.47
C ILE A 51 -1.18 5.64 -4.51
N LEU A 52 -0.56 6.06 -3.42
CA LEU A 52 -1.16 6.95 -2.43
C LEU A 52 -1.28 8.40 -2.92
N ASN A 53 -0.61 8.77 -4.01
CA ASN A 53 -0.78 10.08 -4.65
C ASN A 53 -2.09 10.22 -5.42
N ASN A 54 -2.72 9.12 -5.77
CA ASN A 54 -3.96 9.10 -6.55
C ASN A 54 -5.17 9.19 -5.61
N LYS A 55 -5.49 10.39 -5.14
CA LYS A 55 -6.50 10.66 -4.10
C LYS A 55 -7.90 10.10 -4.39
N ASP A 56 -8.24 9.97 -5.66
CA ASP A 56 -9.61 9.66 -6.08
C ASP A 56 -9.81 8.21 -6.54
N ILE A 57 -8.75 7.41 -6.54
CA ILE A 57 -8.82 6.01 -7.02
C ILE A 57 -9.31 5.08 -5.93
N PHE A 58 -8.79 5.25 -4.72
CA PHE A 58 -9.07 4.35 -3.61
C PHE A 58 -9.82 5.04 -2.48
N ARG A 59 -10.80 4.34 -1.94
CA ARG A 59 -11.44 4.73 -0.68
C ARG A 59 -10.47 4.45 0.48
N ASN A 60 -10.56 5.24 1.52
CA ASN A 60 -9.71 5.08 2.71
C ASN A 60 -9.85 3.69 3.37
N ASP A 61 -11.04 3.10 3.31
CA ASP A 61 -11.31 1.77 3.85
C ASP A 61 -10.75 0.61 3.00
N SER A 62 -10.31 0.91 1.78
CA SER A 62 -9.66 -0.08 0.91
C SER A 62 -8.13 -0.07 0.99
N ILE A 63 -7.55 0.88 1.70
CA ILE A 63 -6.10 1.00 1.89
C ILE A 63 -5.74 0.51 3.28
N TRP A 64 -4.84 -0.46 3.32
CA TRP A 64 -4.38 -1.10 4.55
C TRP A 64 -2.88 -1.04 4.65
N PHE A 65 -2.38 -0.88 5.86
CA PHE A 65 -0.95 -0.87 6.16
C PHE A 65 -0.60 -2.07 7.02
N THR A 66 0.59 -2.61 6.76
CA THR A 66 1.22 -3.58 7.64
C THR A 66 2.41 -2.93 8.32
N ASN A 67 2.53 -3.14 9.60
CA ASN A 67 3.63 -2.64 10.41
C ASN A 67 4.18 -3.75 11.30
N LYS A 68 5.49 -3.81 11.43
CA LYS A 68 6.14 -4.72 12.35
C LYS A 68 6.46 -3.96 13.64
N ASN A 69 5.86 -4.36 14.75
CA ASN A 69 6.09 -3.73 16.03
C ASN A 69 7.40 -4.18 16.70
N GLU A 70 7.72 -3.58 17.84
CA GLU A 70 8.97 -3.87 18.58
C GLU A 70 9.09 -5.33 19.03
N SER A 71 7.97 -6.01 19.27
CA SER A 71 7.93 -7.44 19.60
C SER A 71 7.98 -8.36 18.38
N CYS A 72 8.27 -7.82 17.19
CA CYS A 72 8.29 -8.52 15.92
C CYS A 72 6.95 -9.10 15.47
N ALA A 73 5.84 -8.66 16.05
CA ALA A 73 4.52 -9.01 15.58
C ALA A 73 4.08 -8.08 14.45
N THR A 74 3.31 -8.60 13.51
CA THR A 74 2.73 -7.81 12.41
C THR A 74 1.39 -7.24 12.86
N GLU A 75 1.24 -5.95 12.68
CA GLU A 75 -0.01 -5.22 12.89
C GLU A 75 -0.62 -4.87 11.53
N LEU A 76 -1.93 -5.00 11.41
CA LEU A 76 -2.69 -4.66 10.22
C LEU A 76 -3.76 -3.63 10.58
N TYR A 77 -3.80 -2.50 9.88
CA TYR A 77 -4.76 -1.43 10.12
C TYR A 77 -5.11 -0.68 8.85
N SER A 78 -6.30 -0.09 8.82
CA SER A 78 -6.82 0.65 7.67
C SER A 78 -6.46 2.14 7.74
N LEU A 79 -6.34 2.77 6.59
CA LEU A 79 -6.25 4.23 6.51
C LEU A 79 -7.48 4.91 7.12
N SER A 80 -8.64 4.29 7.10
CA SER A 80 -9.86 4.81 7.71
C SER A 80 -9.83 4.85 9.25
N ASP A 81 -8.87 4.16 9.88
CA ASP A 81 -8.69 4.19 11.34
C ASP A 81 -8.00 5.46 11.83
N PHE A 82 -7.44 6.26 10.93
CA PHE A 82 -6.77 7.51 11.26
C PHE A 82 -7.71 8.71 11.22
N ASP A 83 -7.45 9.67 12.11
CA ASP A 83 -8.14 10.96 12.08
C ASP A 83 -7.81 11.73 10.79
N SER A 84 -8.83 12.33 10.19
CA SER A 84 -8.67 13.16 9.00
C SER A 84 -7.73 14.37 9.19
N SER A 85 -7.49 14.80 10.43
CA SER A 85 -6.53 15.87 10.76
C SER A 85 -5.11 15.52 10.32
N ILE A 86 -4.68 14.25 10.52
CA ILE A 86 -3.34 13.79 10.15
C ILE A 86 -3.08 13.96 8.65
N ILE A 87 -4.08 13.66 7.82
CA ILE A 87 -3.98 13.77 6.37
C ILE A 87 -4.00 15.23 5.93
N ARG A 88 -4.81 16.07 6.57
CA ARG A 88 -4.88 17.51 6.27
C ARG A 88 -3.59 18.23 6.58
N ASP A 89 -2.96 17.94 7.73
CA ASP A 89 -1.71 18.55 8.16
C ASP A 89 -0.53 18.24 7.23
N THR A 90 -0.61 17.16 6.48
CA THR A 90 0.45 16.69 5.57
C THR A 90 0.14 16.87 4.09
N SER A 91 -0.95 17.55 3.77
CA SER A 91 -1.46 17.80 2.42
C SER A 91 -2.03 16.57 1.70
N ASN A 92 -1.51 15.37 1.93
CA ASN A 92 -2.06 14.13 1.36
C ASN A 92 -1.55 12.87 2.08
N VAL A 93 -2.16 11.74 1.73
CA VAL A 93 -1.85 10.42 2.29
C VAL A 93 -0.42 9.98 1.98
N TYR A 94 0.07 10.25 0.78
CA TYR A 94 1.44 9.91 0.38
C TYR A 94 2.48 10.59 1.28
N ASN A 95 2.33 11.88 1.52
CA ASN A 95 3.24 12.62 2.40
C ASN A 95 3.15 12.12 3.84
N ALA A 96 1.95 11.86 4.35
CA ALA A 96 1.77 11.32 5.69
C ALA A 96 2.46 9.96 5.87
N TYR A 97 2.35 9.08 4.88
CA TYR A 97 3.03 7.79 4.87
C TYR A 97 4.55 7.96 4.80
N LYS A 98 5.04 8.80 3.88
CA LYS A 98 6.47 9.02 3.66
C LYS A 98 7.21 9.52 4.91
N ILE A 99 6.58 10.38 5.71
CA ILE A 99 7.17 10.92 6.95
C ILE A 99 6.91 10.04 8.18
N GLY A 100 6.27 8.89 8.01
CA GLY A 100 6.07 7.91 9.06
C GLY A 100 4.84 8.13 9.95
N LYS A 101 3.99 9.13 9.70
CA LYS A 101 2.78 9.39 10.51
C LYS A 101 1.75 8.26 10.47
N LEU A 102 1.76 7.45 9.42
CA LEU A 102 0.86 6.32 9.23
C LEU A 102 1.50 4.98 9.62
N GLY A 103 2.76 4.96 10.02
CA GLY A 103 3.49 3.71 10.27
C GLY A 103 3.84 2.96 8.97
N GLY A 104 4.25 1.70 9.07
CA GLY A 104 4.54 0.85 7.91
C GLY A 104 5.81 1.24 7.13
N VAL A 105 6.51 2.28 7.55
CA VAL A 105 7.78 2.70 6.96
C VAL A 105 8.92 2.02 7.72
N PRO A 106 9.87 1.36 7.03
CA PRO A 106 10.99 0.72 7.69
C PRO A 106 11.87 1.75 8.40
N ASN A 107 12.28 1.44 9.61
CA ASN A 107 13.33 2.20 10.29
C ASN A 107 14.70 1.66 9.84
N LEU A 108 15.35 2.41 8.96
CA LEU A 108 16.62 2.00 8.37
C LEU A 108 17.84 2.35 9.25
N GLY A 109 17.62 3.15 10.30
CA GLY A 109 18.70 3.61 11.16
C GLY A 109 19.69 4.52 10.43
N ASP A 110 20.95 4.46 10.85
CA ASP A 110 22.06 5.20 10.25
C ASP A 110 22.66 4.43 9.06
N TYR A 111 23.29 5.14 8.14
CA TYR A 111 24.09 4.55 7.05
C TYR A 111 25.45 4.03 7.54
N TYR A 112 25.84 4.39 8.75
CA TYR A 112 27.11 3.95 9.35
C TYR A 112 26.97 2.53 9.89
N ILE A 113 27.83 1.63 9.42
CA ILE A 113 27.91 0.26 9.89
C ILE A 113 29.13 0.13 10.80
N ASP A 114 28.92 -0.04 12.08
CA ASP A 114 29.98 -0.32 13.05
C ASP A 114 30.27 -1.82 13.09
N LEU A 115 31.34 -2.22 12.41
CA LEU A 115 31.76 -3.61 12.33
C LEU A 115 32.50 -4.08 13.58
N ASP A 116 32.94 -3.16 14.44
CA ASP A 116 33.73 -3.50 15.65
C ASP A 116 32.86 -3.99 16.82
N ASN A 117 31.56 -3.80 16.75
CA ASN A 117 30.59 -4.21 17.77
C ASN A 117 29.83 -5.51 17.44
N GLU A 118 30.15 -6.19 16.36
CA GLU A 118 29.61 -7.54 16.08
C GLU A 118 30.33 -8.59 16.94
N LYS A 119 29.79 -8.81 18.11
CA LYS A 119 30.16 -9.98 18.94
C LYS A 119 28.97 -10.89 19.16
#